data_ad34e3293521a82091af2a0e88ccdb0f
#
_entry.id   ad34e3293521a82091af2a0e88ccdb0f
#
_cell.length_a   1.000
_cell.length_b   1.000
_cell.length_c   1.000
_cell.angle_alpha   90.00
_cell.angle_beta   90.00
_cell.angle_gamma   90.00
#
_symmetry.space_group_name_H-M   'P 1'
#
loop_
_entity.id
_entity.type
_entity.pdbx_description
1 polymer ?
#
loop_
_entity_poly.entity_id
_entity_poly.type
_entity_poly.pdbx_seq_one_letter_code
_entity_poly.pdbx_strand_id
1 'polypeptide(L)' 'EEKKMKKVVTVDGMMCMHCVAHVKDALSKVEGVSDVVVSLDEKTATLNCTENVTDQMLSDAVTNAGYTVISVK' A
#
# COMPACT_ATOMS: atom_id res chain seq x y z
N GLU A 1 -13.73 -8.53 17.75
CA GLU A 1 -12.52 -7.75 17.59
C GLU A 1 -11.84 -8.04 16.28
N GLU A 2 -11.50 -7.00 15.55
CA GLU A 2 -10.77 -7.15 14.32
C GLU A 2 -9.27 -7.27 14.59
N LYS A 3 -8.65 -8.25 13.98
CA LYS A 3 -7.20 -8.37 14.04
C LYS A 3 -6.58 -7.43 13.02
N LYS A 4 -5.65 -6.62 13.48
CA LYS A 4 -4.87 -5.77 12.58
C LYS A 4 -3.59 -6.51 12.21
N MET A 5 -3.31 -6.55 10.92
CA MET A 5 -2.12 -7.19 10.39
C MET A 5 -1.27 -6.16 9.70
N LYS A 6 0.04 -6.32 9.80
CA LYS A 6 0.99 -5.45 9.11
C LYS A 6 1.31 -6.07 7.75
N LYS A 7 1.20 -5.27 6.70
CA LYS A 7 1.52 -5.69 5.34
C LYS A 7 2.56 -4.75 4.76
N VAL A 8 3.44 -5.28 3.96
CA VAL A 8 4.45 -4.51 3.23
C VAL A 8 4.24 -4.76 1.75
N VAL A 9 3.96 -3.69 1.02
CA VAL A 9 3.75 -3.74 -0.42
C VAL A 9 4.96 -3.13 -1.10
N THR A 10 5.65 -3.92 -1.92
CA THR A 10 6.77 -3.42 -2.72
C THR A 10 6.22 -2.87 -4.02
N VAL A 11 6.49 -1.60 -4.27
CA VAL A 11 5.92 -0.88 -5.41
C VAL A 11 7.04 -0.39 -6.33
N ASP A 12 6.88 -0.63 -7.62
CA ASP A 12 7.80 -0.12 -8.64
C ASP A 12 7.21 1.12 -9.28
N GLY A 13 8.08 2.02 -9.71
CA GLY A 13 7.66 3.24 -10.39
C GLY A 13 7.51 4.46 -9.50
N MET A 14 7.76 4.34 -8.21
CA MET A 14 7.77 5.50 -7.30
C MET A 14 9.12 6.22 -7.46
N MET A 15 9.13 7.28 -8.23
CA MET A 15 10.38 7.97 -8.54
C MET A 15 10.52 9.32 -7.84
N CYS A 16 9.48 9.80 -7.17
CA CYS A 16 9.53 11.09 -6.47
C CYS A 16 8.52 11.11 -5.33
N MET A 17 8.58 12.15 -4.52
CA MET A 17 7.69 12.31 -3.38
C MET A 17 6.21 12.39 -3.78
N HIS A 18 5.92 12.91 -4.95
CA HIS A 18 4.54 12.94 -5.44
C HIS A 18 4.00 11.54 -5.66
N CYS A 19 4.83 10.65 -6.18
CA CYS A 19 4.46 9.25 -6.36
C CYS A 19 4.19 8.58 -5.02
N VAL A 20 5.03 8.83 -4.04
CA VAL A 20 4.86 8.32 -2.67
C VAL A 20 3.50 8.78 -2.11
N ALA A 21 3.18 10.06 -2.28
CA ALA A 21 1.91 10.60 -1.80
C ALA A 21 0.71 9.94 -2.48
N HIS A 22 0.81 9.69 -3.79
CA HIS A 22 -0.26 9.03 -4.53
C HIS A 22 -0.50 7.60 -4.03
N VAL A 23 0.57 6.85 -3.82
CA VAL A 23 0.47 5.48 -3.31
C VAL A 23 -0.13 5.47 -1.91
N LYS A 24 0.34 6.37 -1.05
CA LYS A 24 -0.18 6.49 0.29
C LYS A 24 -1.69 6.79 0.27
N ASP A 25 -2.09 7.75 -0.55
CA ASP A 25 -3.50 8.13 -0.68
C ASP A 25 -4.34 6.96 -1.18
N ALA A 26 -3.85 6.28 -2.22
CA ALA A 26 -4.57 5.15 -2.80
C ALA A 26 -4.78 4.03 -1.78
N LEU A 27 -3.75 3.70 -1.02
CA LEU A 27 -3.84 2.65 0.00
C LEU A 27 -4.74 3.09 1.16
N SER A 28 -4.68 4.37 1.53
CA SER A 28 -5.50 4.90 2.61
C SER A 28 -7.01 4.85 2.29
N LYS A 29 -7.36 4.81 1.02
CA LYS A 29 -8.75 4.72 0.60
C LYS A 29 -9.31 3.31 0.69
N VAL A 30 -8.46 2.32 0.86
CA VAL A 30 -8.92 0.93 1.00
C VAL A 30 -9.53 0.76 2.39
N GLU A 31 -10.78 0.28 2.42
CA GLU A 31 -11.47 0.06 3.67
C GLU A 31 -10.75 -1.01 4.49
N GLY A 32 -10.51 -0.71 5.74
CA GLY A 32 -9.79 -1.62 6.64
C GLY A 32 -8.28 -1.37 6.71
N VAL A 33 -7.77 -0.42 5.94
CA VAL A 33 -6.34 -0.06 5.94
C VAL A 33 -6.13 1.16 6.82
N SER A 34 -5.04 1.14 7.60
CA SER A 34 -4.66 2.25 8.47
C SER A 34 -3.14 2.35 8.59
N ASP A 35 -2.66 3.47 9.10
CA ASP A 35 -1.24 3.70 9.38
C ASP A 35 -0.34 3.41 8.19
N VAL A 36 -0.70 3.95 7.03
CA VAL A 36 0.09 3.77 5.81
C VAL A 36 1.35 4.61 5.89
N VAL A 37 2.50 3.96 5.75
CA VAL A 37 3.81 4.62 5.68
C VAL A 37 4.50 4.15 4.41
N VAL A 38 4.85 5.08 3.55
CA VAL A 38 5.50 4.76 2.28
C VAL A 38 6.95 5.22 2.35
N SER A 39 7.87 4.35 1.95
CA SER A 39 9.30 4.67 1.89
C SER A 39 9.75 4.70 0.44
N LEU A 40 10.25 5.86 0.01
CA LEU A 40 10.81 6.02 -1.33
C LEU A 40 12.12 5.26 -1.47
N ASP A 41 12.95 5.29 -0.44
CA ASP A 41 14.26 4.62 -0.46
C ASP A 41 14.13 3.11 -0.60
N GLU A 42 13.16 2.53 0.08
CA GLU A 42 12.91 1.10 0.05
C GLU A 42 11.92 0.70 -1.03
N LYS A 43 11.25 1.68 -1.61
CA LYS A 43 10.19 1.46 -2.61
C LYS A 43 9.08 0.57 -2.06
N THR A 44 8.76 0.75 -0.80
CA THR A 44 7.74 -0.05 -0.11
C THR A 44 6.70 0.83 0.55
N ALA A 45 5.52 0.26 0.71
CA ALA A 45 4.45 0.85 1.49
C ALA A 45 4.09 -0.11 2.61
N THR A 46 4.26 0.34 3.84
CA THR A 46 3.93 -0.45 5.03
C THR A 46 2.60 0.06 5.57
N LEU A 47 1.71 -0.85 5.89
CA LEU A 47 0.39 -0.47 6.40
C LEU A 47 -0.12 -1.50 7.38
N ASN A 48 -1.12 -1.09 8.14
CA ASN A 48 -1.89 -2.00 8.96
C ASN A 48 -3.25 -2.20 8.30
N CYS A 49 -3.75 -3.41 8.35
CA CYS A 49 -5.05 -3.72 7.78
C CYS A 49 -5.76 -4.78 8.61
N THR A 50 -7.08 -4.85 8.43
CA THR A 50 -7.87 -5.90 9.06
C THR A 50 -7.78 -7.18 8.22
N GLU A 51 -8.20 -8.30 8.80
CA GLU A 51 -8.17 -9.58 8.10
C GLU A 51 -9.06 -9.63 6.86
N ASN A 52 -9.98 -8.68 6.72
CA ASN A 52 -10.86 -8.59 5.55
C ASN A 52 -10.14 -8.01 4.33
N VAL A 53 -8.99 -7.36 4.54
CA VAL A 53 -8.21 -6.78 3.45
C VAL A 53 -7.30 -7.86 2.87
N THR A 54 -7.39 -8.07 1.56
CA THR A 54 -6.59 -9.07 0.87
C THR A 54 -5.42 -8.43 0.13
N ASP A 55 -4.44 -9.25 -0.22
CA ASP A 55 -3.30 -8.77 -1.01
C ASP A 55 -3.77 -8.23 -2.36
N GLN A 56 -4.82 -8.83 -2.92
CA GLN A 56 -5.39 -8.37 -4.19
C GLN A 56 -5.96 -6.96 -4.07
N MET A 57 -6.62 -6.67 -2.97
CA MET A 57 -7.17 -5.32 -2.73
C MET A 57 -6.08 -4.27 -2.68
N LEU A 58 -4.97 -4.57 -2.02
CA LEU A 58 -3.83 -3.66 -1.93
C LEU A 58 -3.16 -3.49 -3.28
N SER A 59 -2.98 -4.59 -4.00
CA SER A 59 -2.40 -4.57 -5.34
C SER A 59 -3.25 -3.73 -6.30
N ASP A 60 -4.56 -3.92 -6.26
CA ASP A 60 -5.48 -3.17 -7.13
C ASP A 60 -5.43 -1.68 -6.82
N ALA A 61 -5.38 -1.31 -5.55
CA ALA A 61 -5.32 0.10 -5.16
C ALA A 61 -4.07 0.78 -5.74
N VAL A 62 -2.92 0.12 -5.64
CA VAL A 62 -1.66 0.66 -6.16
C VAL A 62 -1.68 0.69 -7.69
N THR A 63 -2.18 -0.37 -8.31
CA THR A 63 -2.27 -0.44 -9.77
C THR A 63 -3.19 0.67 -10.31
N ASN A 64 -4.30 0.92 -9.64
CA ASN A 64 -5.22 1.98 -10.03
C ASN A 64 -4.60 3.37 -9.89
N ALA A 65 -3.61 3.51 -9.01
CA ALA A 65 -2.87 4.76 -8.88
C ALA A 65 -1.82 4.96 -9.98
N GLY A 66 -1.60 3.95 -10.82
CA GLY A 66 -0.67 4.03 -11.93
C GLY A 66 0.71 3.43 -11.66
N TYR A 67 0.82 2.60 -10.64
CA TYR A 67 2.10 1.98 -10.25
C TYR A 67 2.02 0.47 -10.36
N THR A 68 3.18 -0.18 -10.30
CA THR A 68 3.26 -1.63 -10.40
C THR A 68 3.61 -2.23 -9.04
N VAL A 69 2.84 -3.21 -8.60
CA VAL A 69 3.13 -3.95 -7.37
C VAL A 69 4.05 -5.11 -7.70
N ILE A 70 5.20 -5.15 -7.02
CA ILE A 70 6.18 -6.23 -7.20
C ILE A 70 5.82 -7.39 -6.25
N SER A 71 5.53 -7.07 -5.01
CA SER A 71 5.17 -8.10 -4.04
C SER A 71 4.35 -7.50 -2.90
N VAL A 72 3.62 -8.36 -2.21
CA VAL A 72 2.88 -8.02 -1.00
C VAL A 72 3.26 -9.07 0.05
N LYS A 73 3.72 -8.60 1.21
CA LYS A 73 4.13 -9.53 2.28
C LYS A 73 3.38 -9.31 3.57
#